data_e0cff3d6167d23d1a00bab915156e32b
#
_entry.id   e0cff3d6167d23d1a00bab915156e32b
#
_cell.length_a   1.000
_cell.length_b   1.000
_cell.length_c   1.000
_cell.angle_alpha   90.00
_cell.angle_beta   90.00
_cell.angle_gamma   90.00
#
_symmetry.space_group_name_H-M   'P 1'
#
loop_
_entity.id
_entity.type
_entity.pdbx_description
1 polymer ?
#
loop_
_entity_poly.entity_id
_entity_poly.type
_entity_poly.pdbx_seq_one_letter_code
_entity_poly.pdbx_strand_id
1 'polypeptide(L)'
;MNDFKEITKKRFSCRSFSNKVISRNLIEKIIIDAQSTASWCNSQPWKVHLVSGEKLIELKAQLTKLAQQDKFDGSDIPYPERYEGLYKQRRYDCGMQLYESLNIKKDDYDARKKQSLENFKFFNAPYVAFITSDKLLGTYGVLDCGAFITNFMNFCTYYGVNSIAQAALASFSKTVKTFLDIDEKRSLVCCI
;
A
#
# COMPACT_ATOMS: atom_id res chain seq x y z
N MET A 1 -6.00 -2.09 -27.60
CA MET A 1 -4.76 -2.23 -26.78
C MET A 1 -4.65 -0.96 -25.98
N ASN A 2 -4.66 -1.04 -24.64
CA ASN A 2 -4.47 0.18 -23.83
C ASN A 2 -3.03 0.65 -24.00
N ASP A 3 -2.84 1.88 -24.49
CA ASP A 3 -1.53 2.51 -24.56
C ASP A 3 -0.98 2.70 -23.13
N PHE A 4 0.31 2.44 -22.94
CA PHE A 4 1.01 2.62 -21.65
C PHE A 4 0.80 4.04 -21.07
N LYS A 5 0.83 5.05 -21.93
CA LYS A 5 0.56 6.45 -21.57
C LYS A 5 -0.85 6.64 -20.98
N GLU A 6 -1.84 5.94 -21.53
CA GLU A 6 -3.21 5.98 -21.01
C GLU A 6 -3.33 5.27 -19.65
N ILE A 7 -2.64 4.14 -19.47
CA ILE A 7 -2.62 3.41 -18.20
C ILE A 7 -2.05 4.30 -17.09
N THR A 8 -0.88 4.92 -17.34
CA THR A 8 -0.22 5.77 -16.34
C THR A 8 -1.04 7.02 -15.98
N LYS A 9 -1.79 7.59 -16.93
CA LYS A 9 -2.70 8.71 -16.68
C LYS A 9 -3.96 8.31 -15.90
N LYS A 10 -4.51 7.12 -16.19
CA LYS A 10 -5.72 6.61 -15.53
C LYS A 10 -5.46 6.10 -14.12
N ARG A 11 -4.22 5.66 -13.84
CA ARG A 11 -3.84 5.18 -12.50
C ARG A 11 -3.95 6.31 -11.47
N PHE A 12 -4.71 6.09 -10.44
CA PHE A 12 -4.81 6.98 -9.28
C PHE A 12 -4.80 6.18 -7.97
N SER A 13 -4.58 6.85 -6.85
CA SER A 13 -4.64 6.24 -5.51
C SER A 13 -6.10 6.18 -5.04
N CYS A 14 -6.73 5.02 -5.21
CA CYS A 14 -8.11 4.78 -4.80
C CYS A 14 -8.21 4.69 -3.27
N ARG A 15 -9.13 5.44 -2.66
CA ARG A 15 -9.33 5.47 -1.20
C ARG A 15 -10.78 5.16 -0.79
N SER A 16 -11.49 4.44 -1.66
CA SER A 16 -12.81 3.86 -1.36
C SER A 16 -13.04 2.73 -2.33
N PHE A 17 -13.16 1.52 -1.83
CA PHE A 17 -13.38 0.33 -2.65
C PHE A 17 -14.78 -0.21 -2.41
N SER A 18 -15.38 -0.76 -3.48
CA SER A 18 -16.63 -1.51 -3.38
C SER A 18 -16.38 -2.93 -2.87
N ASN A 19 -17.43 -3.57 -2.37
CA ASN A 19 -17.38 -4.98 -1.95
C ASN A 19 -17.34 -5.96 -3.15
N LYS A 20 -17.17 -5.48 -4.38
CA LYS A 20 -17.10 -6.33 -5.55
C LYS A 20 -15.86 -7.20 -5.51
N VAL A 21 -16.06 -8.50 -5.39
CA VAL A 21 -14.97 -9.48 -5.38
C VAL A 21 -14.42 -9.61 -6.79
N ILE A 22 -13.10 -9.53 -6.90
CA ILE A 22 -12.36 -9.79 -8.13
C ILE A 22 -12.05 -11.29 -8.16
N SER A 23 -12.07 -11.92 -9.33
CA SER A 23 -11.71 -13.34 -9.41
C SER A 23 -10.23 -13.55 -9.00
N ARG A 24 -9.98 -14.66 -8.32
CA ARG A 24 -8.63 -15.05 -7.92
C ARG A 24 -7.68 -15.12 -9.12
N ASN A 25 -8.15 -15.68 -10.22
CA ASN A 25 -7.36 -15.79 -11.46
C ASN A 25 -6.92 -14.43 -12.01
N LEU A 26 -7.76 -13.39 -11.87
CA LEU A 26 -7.38 -12.03 -12.29
C LEU A 26 -6.30 -11.45 -11.38
N ILE A 27 -6.42 -11.63 -10.06
CA ILE A 27 -5.38 -11.18 -9.12
C ILE A 27 -4.05 -11.89 -9.39
N GLU A 28 -4.08 -13.21 -9.55
CA GLU A 28 -2.89 -14.01 -9.87
C GLU A 28 -2.25 -13.54 -11.19
N LYS A 29 -3.07 -13.27 -12.22
CA LYS A 29 -2.59 -12.73 -13.49
C LYS A 29 -1.90 -11.38 -13.33
N ILE A 30 -2.47 -10.46 -12.55
CA ILE A 30 -1.86 -9.16 -12.24
C ILE A 30 -0.50 -9.35 -11.57
N ILE A 31 -0.41 -10.25 -10.59
CA ILE A 31 0.84 -10.55 -9.88
C ILE A 31 1.89 -11.13 -10.84
N ILE A 32 1.49 -12.07 -11.70
CA ILE A 32 2.38 -12.71 -12.68
C ILE A 32 2.91 -11.68 -13.67
N ASP A 33 2.05 -10.85 -14.24
CA ASP A 33 2.46 -9.84 -15.21
C ASP A 33 3.40 -8.80 -14.57
N ALA A 34 3.20 -8.46 -13.29
CA ALA A 34 4.08 -7.57 -12.54
C ALA A 34 5.49 -8.16 -12.32
N GLN A 35 5.68 -9.50 -12.41
CA GLN A 35 7.02 -10.11 -12.28
C GLN A 35 7.97 -9.71 -13.42
N SER A 36 7.46 -9.13 -14.51
CA SER A 36 8.30 -8.58 -15.60
C SER A 36 9.08 -7.33 -15.20
N THR A 37 8.93 -6.86 -13.96
CA THR A 37 9.67 -5.70 -13.43
C THR A 37 11.16 -6.00 -13.40
N ALA A 38 11.97 -5.07 -13.94
CA ALA A 38 13.41 -5.13 -13.82
C ALA A 38 13.87 -4.93 -12.37
N SER A 39 14.97 -5.60 -11.99
CA SER A 39 15.61 -5.42 -10.69
C SER A 39 17.13 -5.45 -10.80
N TRP A 40 17.85 -4.90 -9.83
CA TRP A 40 19.30 -4.94 -9.80
C TRP A 40 19.80 -6.39 -9.85
N CYS A 41 20.66 -6.69 -10.81
CA CYS A 41 21.18 -8.05 -11.07
C CYS A 41 20.08 -9.13 -11.18
N ASN A 42 18.87 -8.76 -11.58
CA ASN A 42 17.71 -9.64 -11.66
C ASN A 42 17.39 -10.35 -10.32
N SER A 43 17.63 -9.67 -9.21
CA SER A 43 17.48 -10.25 -7.86
C SER A 43 16.03 -10.52 -7.47
N GLN A 44 15.07 -9.80 -8.08
CA GLN A 44 13.61 -9.95 -7.85
C GLN A 44 13.25 -10.05 -6.35
N PRO A 45 13.63 -9.04 -5.53
CA PRO A 45 13.62 -9.12 -4.07
C PRO A 45 12.22 -9.20 -3.46
N TRP A 46 11.21 -8.78 -4.21
CA TRP A 46 9.83 -8.70 -3.73
C TRP A 46 9.23 -10.08 -3.47
N LYS A 47 8.53 -10.19 -2.36
CA LYS A 47 7.61 -11.28 -2.09
C LYS A 47 6.23 -10.68 -1.82
N VAL A 48 5.21 -11.23 -2.46
CA VAL A 48 3.82 -10.79 -2.35
C VAL A 48 3.08 -11.69 -1.37
N HIS A 49 2.53 -11.10 -0.32
CA HIS A 49 1.66 -11.80 0.64
C HIS A 49 0.24 -11.29 0.44
N LEU A 50 -0.56 -12.06 -0.29
CA LEU A 50 -1.94 -11.70 -0.61
C LEU A 50 -2.88 -12.13 0.51
N VAL A 51 -3.72 -11.20 0.97
CA VAL A 51 -4.70 -11.43 2.04
C VAL A 51 -6.10 -11.06 1.55
N SER A 52 -7.09 -11.89 1.85
CA SER A 52 -8.50 -11.67 1.53
C SER A 52 -9.40 -12.46 2.47
N GLY A 53 -10.73 -12.29 2.34
CA GLY A 53 -11.71 -13.05 3.10
C GLY A 53 -11.61 -12.84 4.61
N GLU A 54 -11.82 -13.91 5.39
CA GLU A 54 -11.85 -13.86 6.86
C GLU A 54 -10.53 -13.35 7.46
N LYS A 55 -9.39 -13.81 6.93
CA LYS A 55 -8.07 -13.31 7.38
C LYS A 55 -7.91 -11.80 7.21
N LEU A 56 -8.44 -11.23 6.12
CA LEU A 56 -8.42 -9.78 5.92
C LEU A 56 -9.32 -9.05 6.92
N ILE A 57 -10.49 -9.62 7.24
CA ILE A 57 -11.42 -9.06 8.23
C ILE A 57 -10.76 -9.03 9.62
N GLU A 58 -10.12 -10.12 10.02
CA GLU A 58 -9.40 -10.22 11.30
C GLU A 58 -8.24 -9.22 11.38
N LEU A 59 -7.39 -9.17 10.35
CA LEU A 59 -6.27 -8.23 10.30
C LEU A 59 -6.75 -6.77 10.34
N LYS A 60 -7.81 -6.44 9.58
CA LYS A 60 -8.43 -5.12 9.60
C LYS A 60 -8.91 -4.73 11.00
N ALA A 61 -9.58 -5.63 11.70
CA ALA A 61 -10.06 -5.37 13.07
C ALA A 61 -8.89 -5.14 14.03
N GLN A 62 -7.85 -5.96 13.96
CA GLN A 62 -6.66 -5.85 14.79
C GLN A 62 -5.91 -4.53 14.55
N LEU A 63 -5.58 -4.19 13.30
CA LEU A 63 -4.84 -2.97 12.98
C LEU A 63 -5.65 -1.71 13.28
N THR A 64 -6.96 -1.71 13.01
CA THR A 64 -7.83 -0.58 13.35
C THR A 64 -7.84 -0.34 14.85
N LYS A 65 -7.98 -1.39 15.67
CA LYS A 65 -7.96 -1.29 17.14
C LYS A 65 -6.63 -0.72 17.65
N LEU A 66 -5.50 -1.22 17.13
CA LEU A 66 -4.17 -0.74 17.53
C LEU A 66 -3.96 0.72 17.12
N ALA A 67 -4.37 1.10 15.91
CA ALA A 67 -4.25 2.47 15.42
C ALA A 67 -5.12 3.47 16.21
N GLN A 68 -6.32 3.07 16.63
CA GLN A 68 -7.17 3.89 17.49
C GLN A 68 -6.56 4.15 18.88
N GLN A 69 -5.69 3.25 19.34
CA GLN A 69 -4.97 3.34 20.61
C GLN A 69 -3.58 3.95 20.45
N ASP A 70 -3.21 4.41 19.25
CA ASP A 70 -1.87 4.90 18.91
C ASP A 70 -0.74 3.89 19.25
N LYS A 71 -1.04 2.57 19.21
CA LYS A 71 -0.10 1.47 19.54
C LYS A 71 0.60 0.94 18.30
N PHE A 72 1.37 1.80 17.63
CA PHE A 72 2.22 1.43 16.51
C PHE A 72 3.43 0.62 16.99
N ASP A 73 3.82 -0.42 16.25
CA ASP A 73 4.93 -1.31 16.64
C ASP A 73 6.23 -1.11 15.83
N GLY A 74 6.24 -0.06 15.00
CA GLY A 74 7.38 0.36 14.23
C GLY A 74 7.36 -0.08 12.76
N SER A 75 8.26 0.50 11.98
CA SER A 75 8.46 0.20 10.57
C SER A 75 9.85 -0.38 10.34
N ASP A 76 9.98 -1.40 9.49
CA ASP A 76 11.28 -1.95 9.11
C ASP A 76 12.10 -0.96 8.26
N ILE A 77 11.42 0.00 7.61
CA ILE A 77 12.03 1.05 6.79
C ILE A 77 11.73 2.40 7.46
N PRO A 78 12.75 3.21 7.78
CA PRO A 78 12.52 4.50 8.41
C PRO A 78 11.69 5.42 7.53
N TYR A 79 10.71 6.09 8.15
CA TYR A 79 9.98 7.16 7.48
C TYR A 79 10.87 8.41 7.31
N PRO A 80 10.55 9.29 6.34
CA PRO A 80 11.22 10.58 6.26
C PRO A 80 11.09 11.35 7.57
N GLU A 81 12.22 11.80 8.12
CA GLU A 81 12.25 12.55 9.39
C GLU A 81 11.42 13.84 9.29
N ARG A 82 11.51 14.53 8.14
CA ARG A 82 10.77 15.77 7.88
C ARG A 82 10.58 16.03 6.39
N TYR A 83 9.63 16.88 6.08
CA TYR A 83 9.40 17.38 4.72
C TYR A 83 9.65 18.88 4.68
N GLU A 84 10.50 19.36 3.77
CA GLU A 84 10.85 20.76 3.59
C GLU A 84 10.62 21.23 2.15
N GLY A 85 10.55 22.55 1.96
CA GLY A 85 10.43 23.16 0.65
C GLY A 85 9.31 22.58 -0.20
N LEU A 86 9.64 22.21 -1.42
CA LEU A 86 8.70 21.67 -2.40
C LEU A 86 8.08 20.32 -1.96
N TYR A 87 8.80 19.49 -1.21
CA TYR A 87 8.26 18.23 -0.69
C TYR A 87 7.15 18.47 0.34
N LYS A 88 7.32 19.48 1.21
CA LYS A 88 6.30 19.90 2.18
C LYS A 88 5.06 20.43 1.46
N GLN A 89 5.25 21.25 0.42
CA GLN A 89 4.15 21.81 -0.36
C GLN A 89 3.35 20.70 -1.04
N ARG A 90 4.01 19.78 -1.77
CA ARG A 90 3.35 18.67 -2.46
C ARG A 90 2.57 17.76 -1.51
N ARG A 91 3.15 17.47 -0.34
CA ARG A 91 2.47 16.69 0.69
C ARG A 91 1.21 17.40 1.20
N TYR A 92 1.30 18.71 1.43
CA TYR A 92 0.18 19.53 1.86
C TYR A 92 -0.92 19.54 0.81
N ASP A 93 -0.60 19.85 -0.46
CA ASP A 93 -1.56 19.93 -1.56
C ASP A 93 -2.30 18.61 -1.78
N CYS A 94 -1.55 17.48 -1.74
CA CYS A 94 -2.14 16.16 -1.84
C CYS A 94 -3.12 15.85 -0.69
N GLY A 95 -2.79 16.28 0.53
CA GLY A 95 -3.67 16.12 1.69
C GLY A 95 -4.91 16.98 1.58
N MET A 96 -4.77 18.23 1.12
CA MET A 96 -5.91 19.16 0.94
C MET A 96 -6.87 18.65 -0.14
N GLN A 97 -6.37 18.19 -1.29
CA GLN A 97 -7.20 17.61 -2.34
C GLN A 97 -8.04 16.42 -1.82
N LEU A 98 -7.45 15.56 -0.99
CA LEU A 98 -8.19 14.46 -0.37
C LEU A 98 -9.30 14.99 0.55
N TYR A 99 -9.00 15.94 1.43
CA TYR A 99 -9.99 16.48 2.37
C TYR A 99 -11.11 17.24 1.64
N GLU A 100 -10.80 18.00 0.64
CA GLU A 100 -11.78 18.70 -0.21
C GLU A 100 -12.71 17.69 -0.91
N SER A 101 -12.17 16.60 -1.46
CA SER A 101 -12.99 15.56 -2.10
C SER A 101 -13.95 14.82 -1.15
N LEU A 102 -13.69 14.91 0.15
CA LEU A 102 -14.49 14.32 1.23
C LEU A 102 -15.32 15.36 2.00
N ASN A 103 -15.31 16.62 1.58
CA ASN A 103 -15.93 17.74 2.29
C ASN A 103 -15.46 17.89 3.74
N ILE A 104 -14.19 17.53 4.03
CA ILE A 104 -13.57 17.69 5.35
C ILE A 104 -12.89 19.06 5.42
N LYS A 105 -13.33 19.90 6.35
CA LYS A 105 -12.74 21.22 6.56
C LYS A 105 -11.31 21.14 7.11
N LYS A 106 -10.51 22.19 6.82
CA LYS A 106 -9.11 22.28 7.23
C LYS A 106 -8.92 22.22 8.76
N ASP A 107 -9.85 22.76 9.52
CA ASP A 107 -9.87 22.86 10.97
C ASP A 107 -10.63 21.71 11.64
N ASP A 108 -11.24 20.79 10.88
CA ASP A 108 -11.91 19.62 11.39
C ASP A 108 -10.90 18.48 11.65
N TYR A 109 -10.20 18.57 12.78
CA TYR A 109 -9.18 17.60 13.16
C TYR A 109 -9.74 16.20 13.43
N ASP A 110 -10.97 16.10 13.94
CA ASP A 110 -11.63 14.81 14.23
C ASP A 110 -11.98 14.07 12.94
N ALA A 111 -12.58 14.75 11.96
CA ALA A 111 -12.86 14.16 10.67
C ALA A 111 -11.56 13.74 9.95
N ARG A 112 -10.49 14.55 10.06
CA ARG A 112 -9.16 14.20 9.50
C ARG A 112 -8.54 13.00 10.19
N LYS A 113 -8.63 12.92 11.53
CA LYS A 113 -8.17 11.73 12.29
C LYS A 113 -8.97 10.50 11.87
N LYS A 114 -10.28 10.61 11.77
CA LYS A 114 -11.16 9.52 11.31
C LYS A 114 -10.79 9.06 9.90
N GLN A 115 -10.54 10.01 8.97
CA GLN A 115 -10.09 9.67 7.61
C GLN A 115 -8.72 8.99 7.60
N SER A 116 -7.81 9.39 8.47
CA SER A 116 -6.50 8.73 8.61
C SER A 116 -6.63 7.27 9.04
N LEU A 117 -7.59 6.94 9.89
CA LEU A 117 -7.86 5.56 10.32
C LEU A 117 -8.37 4.66 9.20
N GLU A 118 -8.92 5.20 8.11
CA GLU A 118 -9.35 4.41 6.95
C GLU A 118 -8.19 3.67 6.27
N ASN A 119 -6.94 4.14 6.42
CA ASN A 119 -5.75 3.39 5.98
C ASN A 119 -5.70 1.99 6.62
N PHE A 120 -6.00 1.89 7.91
CA PHE A 120 -5.94 0.63 8.68
C PHE A 120 -7.17 -0.25 8.49
N LYS A 121 -8.19 0.29 7.80
CA LYS A 121 -9.35 -0.46 7.28
C LYS A 121 -9.16 -0.85 5.80
N PHE A 122 -7.97 -0.59 5.24
CA PHE A 122 -7.64 -0.84 3.84
C PHE A 122 -8.60 -0.15 2.87
N PHE A 123 -9.23 0.97 3.26
CA PHE A 123 -10.30 1.64 2.51
C PHE A 123 -11.41 0.69 2.03
N ASN A 124 -11.67 -0.39 2.78
CA ASN A 124 -12.61 -1.48 2.47
C ASN A 124 -12.26 -2.31 1.23
N ALA A 125 -11.00 -2.33 0.80
CA ALA A 125 -10.56 -3.20 -0.29
C ALA A 125 -10.81 -4.69 0.07
N PRO A 126 -11.28 -5.53 -0.90
CA PRO A 126 -11.51 -6.96 -0.68
C PRO A 126 -10.21 -7.79 -0.73
N TYR A 127 -9.12 -7.22 -1.24
CA TYR A 127 -7.79 -7.82 -1.32
C TYR A 127 -6.74 -6.82 -0.87
N VAL A 128 -5.72 -7.31 -0.18
CA VAL A 128 -4.54 -6.53 0.19
C VAL A 128 -3.29 -7.37 -0.07
N ALA A 129 -2.32 -6.80 -0.76
CA ALA A 129 -1.05 -7.41 -1.06
C ALA A 129 0.07 -6.72 -0.26
N PHE A 130 0.63 -7.38 0.75
CA PHE A 130 1.81 -6.88 1.46
C PHE A 130 3.07 -7.26 0.68
N ILE A 131 3.91 -6.27 0.43
CA ILE A 131 5.17 -6.43 -0.30
C ILE A 131 6.32 -6.39 0.69
N THR A 132 7.17 -7.43 0.63
CA THR A 132 8.35 -7.53 1.49
C THR A 132 9.61 -7.72 0.68
N SER A 133 10.75 -7.26 1.20
CA SER A 133 12.09 -7.48 0.66
C SER A 133 12.96 -8.23 1.67
N ASP A 134 13.93 -9.01 1.22
CA ASP A 134 14.95 -9.58 2.10
C ASP A 134 15.83 -8.46 2.66
N LYS A 135 16.08 -8.47 3.98
CA LYS A 135 16.93 -7.47 4.66
C LYS A 135 18.36 -7.47 4.14
N LEU A 136 18.87 -8.62 3.68
CA LEU A 136 20.21 -8.74 3.10
C LEU A 136 20.42 -7.88 1.84
N LEU A 137 19.34 -7.60 1.10
CA LEU A 137 19.41 -6.79 -0.12
C LEU A 137 19.39 -5.28 0.15
N GLY A 138 19.16 -4.89 1.40
CA GLY A 138 19.25 -3.51 1.86
C GLY A 138 18.43 -2.52 1.03
N THR A 139 19.00 -1.34 0.79
CA THR A 139 18.34 -0.25 0.06
C THR A 139 17.96 -0.61 -1.37
N TYR A 140 18.81 -1.37 -2.08
CA TYR A 140 18.51 -1.77 -3.45
C TYR A 140 17.31 -2.71 -3.54
N GLY A 141 17.16 -3.63 -2.57
CA GLY A 141 15.97 -4.47 -2.49
C GLY A 141 14.68 -3.66 -2.31
N VAL A 142 14.73 -2.61 -1.50
CA VAL A 142 13.58 -1.69 -1.31
C VAL A 142 13.29 -0.87 -2.57
N LEU A 143 14.33 -0.39 -3.25
CA LEU A 143 14.22 0.36 -4.52
C LEU A 143 13.54 -0.49 -5.60
N ASP A 144 13.99 -1.73 -5.76
CA ASP A 144 13.41 -2.69 -6.71
C ASP A 144 11.95 -3.02 -6.36
N CYS A 145 11.62 -3.15 -5.07
CA CYS A 145 10.22 -3.29 -4.63
C CYS A 145 9.38 -2.08 -5.02
N GLY A 146 9.91 -0.86 -4.98
CA GLY A 146 9.22 0.35 -5.45
C GLY A 146 8.88 0.29 -6.94
N ALA A 147 9.80 -0.22 -7.76
CA ALA A 147 9.56 -0.47 -9.19
C ALA A 147 8.45 -1.52 -9.38
N PHE A 148 8.52 -2.65 -8.65
CA PHE A 148 7.49 -3.69 -8.67
C PHE A 148 6.11 -3.15 -8.27
N ILE A 149 6.01 -2.39 -7.18
CA ILE A 149 4.76 -1.78 -6.70
C ILE A 149 4.14 -0.90 -7.79
N THR A 150 4.95 -0.10 -8.49
CA THR A 150 4.49 0.75 -9.58
C THR A 150 3.94 -0.07 -10.74
N ASN A 151 4.65 -1.11 -11.18
CA ASN A 151 4.18 -2.00 -12.23
C ASN A 151 2.92 -2.77 -11.81
N PHE A 152 2.87 -3.28 -10.59
CA PHE A 152 1.67 -3.94 -10.06
C PHE A 152 0.44 -3.03 -10.17
N MET A 153 0.54 -1.76 -9.74
CA MET A 153 -0.56 -0.81 -9.84
C MET A 153 -0.92 -0.46 -11.30
N ASN A 154 0.06 -0.42 -12.21
CA ASN A 154 -0.16 -0.21 -13.63
C ASN A 154 -0.92 -1.40 -14.24
N PHE A 155 -0.55 -2.64 -13.89
CA PHE A 155 -1.29 -3.84 -14.32
C PHE A 155 -2.69 -3.90 -13.70
N CYS A 156 -2.88 -3.48 -12.44
CA CYS A 156 -4.22 -3.30 -11.89
C CYS A 156 -5.05 -2.40 -12.80
N THR A 157 -4.54 -1.22 -13.15
CA THR A 157 -5.24 -0.26 -14.03
C THR A 157 -5.49 -0.84 -15.43
N TYR A 158 -4.52 -1.56 -15.99
CA TYR A 158 -4.67 -2.24 -17.28
C TYR A 158 -5.84 -3.21 -17.29
N TYR A 159 -6.02 -3.96 -16.20
CA TYR A 159 -7.11 -4.92 -16.02
C TYR A 159 -8.40 -4.33 -15.43
N GLY A 160 -8.48 -2.99 -15.32
CA GLY A 160 -9.67 -2.30 -14.80
C GLY A 160 -9.87 -2.43 -13.30
N VAL A 161 -8.79 -2.72 -12.55
CA VAL A 161 -8.78 -2.80 -11.10
C VAL A 161 -8.14 -1.54 -10.52
N ASN A 162 -8.82 -0.90 -9.57
CA ASN A 162 -8.25 0.22 -8.84
C ASN A 162 -7.33 -0.26 -7.71
N SER A 163 -6.31 0.52 -7.40
CA SER A 163 -5.34 0.18 -6.36
C SER A 163 -4.77 1.42 -5.66
N ILE A 164 -4.10 1.20 -4.54
CA ILE A 164 -3.38 2.22 -3.80
C ILE A 164 -2.18 1.60 -3.08
N ALA A 165 -1.01 2.21 -3.20
CA ALA A 165 0.13 1.86 -2.36
C ALA A 165 0.03 2.59 -1.01
N GLN A 166 0.16 1.84 0.10
CA GLN A 166 0.00 2.34 1.46
C GLN A 166 1.24 2.02 2.32
N ALA A 167 2.11 3.02 2.50
CA ALA A 167 3.22 2.91 3.45
C ALA A 167 2.74 2.99 4.92
N ALA A 168 1.57 3.57 5.18
CA ALA A 168 1.03 3.70 6.54
C ALA A 168 0.93 2.35 7.29
N LEU A 169 0.65 1.27 6.58
CA LEU A 169 0.55 -0.07 7.16
C LEU A 169 1.91 -0.65 7.61
N ALA A 170 3.02 -0.13 7.07
CA ALA A 170 4.35 -0.51 7.52
C ALA A 170 4.64 -0.07 8.96
N SER A 171 3.87 0.87 9.54
CA SER A 171 3.95 1.21 10.96
C SER A 171 3.51 0.08 11.91
N PHE A 172 2.94 -0.99 11.37
CA PHE A 172 2.60 -2.22 12.05
C PHE A 172 3.39 -3.42 11.53
N SER A 173 4.66 -3.20 11.19
CA SER A 173 5.50 -4.23 10.57
C SER A 173 5.53 -5.53 11.38
N LYS A 174 5.73 -5.42 12.69
CA LYS A 174 5.79 -6.58 13.59
C LYS A 174 4.45 -7.31 13.67
N THR A 175 3.35 -6.59 13.89
CA THR A 175 2.00 -7.17 13.93
C THR A 175 1.67 -7.87 12.61
N VAL A 176 1.91 -7.23 11.46
CA VAL A 176 1.62 -7.80 10.13
C VAL A 176 2.46 -9.05 9.88
N LYS A 177 3.76 -9.00 10.17
CA LYS A 177 4.65 -10.17 10.00
C LYS A 177 4.22 -11.34 10.86
N THR A 178 3.90 -11.11 12.13
CA THR A 178 3.40 -12.16 13.03
C THR A 178 2.08 -12.74 12.54
N PHE A 179 1.14 -11.91 12.12
CA PHE A 179 -0.18 -12.34 11.66
C PHE A 179 -0.11 -13.19 10.37
N LEU A 180 0.80 -12.85 9.48
CA LEU A 180 0.95 -13.49 8.17
C LEU A 180 2.06 -14.56 8.14
N ASP A 181 2.70 -14.86 9.27
CA ASP A 181 3.84 -15.78 9.37
C ASP A 181 4.96 -15.41 8.38
N ILE A 182 5.33 -14.13 8.35
CA ILE A 182 6.39 -13.60 7.50
C ILE A 182 7.71 -13.68 8.26
N ASP A 183 8.73 -14.28 7.64
CA ASP A 183 10.08 -14.39 8.20
C ASP A 183 10.64 -13.03 8.64
N GLU A 184 11.18 -12.96 9.85
CA GLU A 184 11.81 -11.76 10.43
C GLU A 184 13.01 -11.24 9.62
N LYS A 185 13.59 -12.06 8.73
CA LYS A 185 14.60 -11.64 7.77
C LYS A 185 14.05 -10.75 6.66
N ARG A 186 12.75 -10.60 6.57
CA ARG A 186 12.12 -9.74 5.57
C ARG A 186 11.68 -8.41 6.16
N SER A 187 11.91 -7.35 5.42
CA SER A 187 11.36 -6.01 5.69
C SER A 187 10.01 -5.85 5.02
N LEU A 188 9.02 -5.37 5.76
CA LEU A 188 7.75 -4.93 5.20
C LEU A 188 7.96 -3.59 4.49
N VAL A 189 7.79 -3.56 3.16
CA VAL A 189 8.05 -2.37 2.35
C VAL A 189 6.81 -1.50 2.21
N CYS A 190 5.71 -2.12 1.80
CA CYS A 190 4.46 -1.42 1.49
C CYS A 190 3.31 -2.42 1.43
N CYS A 191 2.06 -1.94 1.40
CA CYS A 191 0.94 -2.75 0.93
C CYS A 191 0.21 -2.08 -0.23
N ILE A 192 -0.48 -2.86 -1.04
CA ILE A 192 -1.32 -2.44 -2.17
C ILE A 192 -2.71 -2.99 -1.96
#